data_769ec5fba63fd088b665c5b5b37855ca
#
_entry.id   769ec5fba63fd088b665c5b5b37855ca
#
_cell.length_a   1.000
_cell.length_b   1.000
_cell.length_c   1.000
_cell.angle_alpha   90.00
_cell.angle_beta   90.00
_cell.angle_gamma   90.00
#
_symmetry.space_group_name_H-M   'P 1'
#
loop_
_entity.id
_entity.type
_entity.pdbx_description
1 polymer ?
#
loop_
_entity_poly.entity_id
_entity_poly.type
_entity_poly.pdbx_seq_one_letter_code
_entity_poly.pdbx_strand_id
1 'polypeptide(L)'
;MKKLVLLVLFLFLVGTTYFAGGLYYGWIGKLEQVGSIQGKIIPDRIISQRTKIQNEASKNLGVKEPKQILFGDLHVHTTFSTDAFMWTLPMLNGSGSAPMSDACDYARYCSGIDFWATTDHAEASSPRKWKQTKELIRQCSFASNKEESTDVISFIGFEWTQVGATPSEHYGHKNVIFRDLEDENVAKRPIAASGVAVNALRNSTSNNFQLLGFLDLKNFQEYANLQAFLKEAREAPSCDASLPSNELPDDCFEEARDPGELVRRLEEQSLRPIIIPHGSSWGFYTPPTTSWDKQLKKEMRPEAFPIIEVMSGHGNSEEFRPYRQVIGDIENPTCPMPTDTFLPSCWRAGQIIEARCLSEGLGKEECSLRAEKARQVTANLGVGFHLAVPGENSEDYLNSGQCQDCFLPAFNHNPTTSVQYGLAITNFESKEPQNFNWGFISASDNHRARPGTGYKPVDRKLTTEAAGARSEFYRGYLLPSEEPKNSFITEISREELLNTNAGFQLTELERQQSFWTQGGLAAVHSEGRNRNAICCPLYTSPSPRDDT
;
A
#
# COMPACT_ATOMS: atom_id res chain seq x y z
N MET A 1 7.49 42.47 41.55
CA MET A 1 6.70 41.22 41.35
C MET A 1 5.85 41.24 40.05
N LYS A 2 4.88 42.17 39.87
CA LYS A 2 4.02 42.18 38.65
C LYS A 2 4.76 42.20 37.32
N LYS A 3 5.84 43.00 37.18
CA LYS A 3 6.67 43.05 35.94
C LYS A 3 7.41 41.75 35.67
N LEU A 4 7.87 41.07 36.72
CA LEU A 4 8.55 39.75 36.58
C LEU A 4 7.53 38.67 36.17
N VAL A 5 6.36 38.68 36.75
CA VAL A 5 5.27 37.75 36.36
C VAL A 5 4.85 37.95 34.90
N LEU A 6 4.68 39.22 34.49
CA LEU A 6 4.37 39.54 33.09
C LEU A 6 5.48 39.12 32.11
N LEU A 7 6.74 39.29 32.50
CA LEU A 7 7.86 38.83 31.68
C LEU A 7 7.88 37.29 31.54
N VAL A 8 7.66 36.57 32.64
CA VAL A 8 7.58 35.09 32.62
C VAL A 8 6.41 34.60 31.77
N LEU A 9 5.22 35.24 31.91
CA LEU A 9 4.07 34.89 31.06
C LEU A 9 4.30 35.21 29.59
N PHE A 10 4.97 36.33 29.29
CA PHE A 10 5.33 36.67 27.91
C PHE A 10 6.32 35.68 27.31
N LEU A 11 7.39 35.34 28.04
CA LEU A 11 8.37 34.31 27.60
C LEU A 11 7.74 32.94 27.42
N PHE A 12 6.81 32.57 28.32
CA PHE A 12 6.05 31.33 28.20
C PHE A 12 5.16 31.34 26.94
N LEU A 13 4.45 32.45 26.70
CA LEU A 13 3.61 32.60 25.50
C LEU A 13 4.45 32.55 24.22
N VAL A 14 5.57 33.28 24.18
CA VAL A 14 6.49 33.25 23.03
C VAL A 14 7.07 31.84 22.82
N GLY A 15 7.51 31.20 23.90
CA GLY A 15 8.03 29.83 23.86
C GLY A 15 7.00 28.81 23.35
N THR A 16 5.77 28.88 23.86
CA THR A 16 4.67 27.99 23.41
C THR A 16 4.25 28.26 21.97
N THR A 17 4.22 29.53 21.55
CA THR A 17 3.92 29.92 20.17
C THR A 17 5.00 29.45 19.20
N TYR A 18 6.28 29.65 19.56
CA TYR A 18 7.42 29.16 18.78
C TYR A 18 7.42 27.65 18.68
N PHE A 19 7.16 26.96 19.79
CA PHE A 19 7.13 25.51 19.83
C PHE A 19 5.94 24.92 19.02
N ALA A 20 4.75 25.51 19.18
CA ALA A 20 3.56 25.13 18.41
C ALA A 20 3.75 25.41 16.91
N GLY A 21 4.31 26.58 16.57
CA GLY A 21 4.68 26.91 15.19
C GLY A 21 5.74 25.98 14.63
N GLY A 22 6.76 25.66 15.41
CA GLY A 22 7.81 24.73 15.01
C GLY A 22 7.31 23.32 14.71
N LEU A 23 6.32 22.85 15.49
CA LEU A 23 5.60 21.61 15.19
C LEU A 23 4.77 21.74 13.92
N TYR A 24 3.95 22.78 13.84
CA TYR A 24 3.08 23.01 12.69
C TYR A 24 3.86 23.08 11.38
N TYR A 25 4.99 23.75 11.37
CA TYR A 25 5.85 23.88 10.18
C TYR A 25 6.92 22.80 10.05
N GLY A 26 6.96 21.80 10.93
CA GLY A 26 7.93 20.71 10.89
C GLY A 26 9.38 21.10 11.19
N TRP A 27 9.62 22.22 11.93
CA TRP A 27 10.98 22.66 12.26
C TRP A 27 11.60 21.92 13.46
N ILE A 28 10.76 21.33 14.32
CA ILE A 28 11.19 20.65 15.54
C ILE A 28 11.45 19.17 15.29
N GLY A 29 10.76 18.60 14.28
CA GLY A 29 10.96 17.20 13.88
C GLY A 29 12.34 16.97 13.26
N LYS A 30 12.85 15.77 13.43
CA LYS A 30 14.06 15.28 12.74
C LYS A 30 13.64 14.50 11.51
N LEU A 31 14.41 14.64 10.44
CA LEU A 31 14.22 13.83 9.24
C LEU A 31 14.68 12.40 9.52
N GLU A 32 13.80 11.44 9.23
CA GLU A 32 14.15 10.03 9.31
C GLU A 32 15.33 9.70 8.38
N GLN A 33 16.15 8.79 8.84
CA GLN A 33 17.34 8.32 8.14
C GLN A 33 17.18 6.84 7.81
N VAL A 34 17.90 6.37 6.80
CA VAL A 34 17.89 4.93 6.42
C VAL A 34 18.47 3.99 7.47
N GLY A 35 19.09 4.52 8.53
CA GLY A 35 19.76 3.73 9.55
C GLY A 35 21.14 3.23 9.11
N SER A 36 21.65 2.23 9.82
CA SER A 36 22.94 1.59 9.52
C SER A 36 22.82 0.08 9.65
N ILE A 37 23.27 -0.64 8.63
CA ILE A 37 23.21 -2.10 8.59
C ILE A 37 24.26 -2.74 9.52
N GLN A 38 23.96 -3.94 10.01
CA GLN A 38 24.90 -4.73 10.80
C GLN A 38 25.98 -5.35 9.92
N GLY A 39 27.23 -5.11 10.28
CA GLY A 39 28.38 -5.67 9.58
C GLY A 39 28.67 -7.16 9.87
N LYS A 40 27.82 -7.84 10.65
CA LYS A 40 28.02 -9.25 10.99
C LYS A 40 27.86 -10.13 9.76
N ILE A 41 28.84 -10.97 9.51
CA ILE A 41 28.86 -11.90 8.37
C ILE A 41 28.11 -13.17 8.72
N ILE A 42 27.18 -13.58 7.87
CA ILE A 42 26.58 -14.92 7.92
C ILE A 42 27.63 -15.93 7.45
N PRO A 43 27.91 -16.99 8.22
CA PRO A 43 28.88 -17.99 7.81
C PRO A 43 28.50 -18.69 6.49
N ASP A 44 29.45 -18.79 5.55
CA ASP A 44 29.23 -19.37 4.22
C ASP A 44 28.65 -20.78 4.27
N ARG A 45 29.03 -21.56 5.30
CA ARG A 45 28.49 -22.91 5.54
C ARG A 45 26.96 -22.96 5.63
N ILE A 46 26.31 -21.87 6.10
CA ILE A 46 24.85 -21.82 6.24
C ILE A 46 24.22 -21.75 4.84
N ILE A 47 24.76 -20.90 3.97
CA ILE A 47 24.25 -20.71 2.61
C ILE A 47 24.58 -21.93 1.74
N SER A 48 25.83 -22.38 1.77
CA SER A 48 26.26 -23.56 1.00
C SER A 48 25.53 -24.84 1.41
N GLN A 49 25.18 -24.95 2.70
CA GLN A 49 24.38 -26.08 3.18
C GLN A 49 22.95 -26.07 2.64
N ARG A 50 22.30 -24.89 2.55
CA ARG A 50 20.98 -24.76 1.92
C ARG A 50 21.01 -25.20 0.46
N THR A 51 21.97 -24.68 -0.30
CA THR A 51 22.18 -25.07 -1.71
C THR A 51 22.42 -26.58 -1.86
N LYS A 52 23.27 -27.15 -1.01
CA LYS A 52 23.56 -28.59 -1.02
C LYS A 52 22.31 -29.44 -0.78
N ILE A 53 21.52 -29.10 0.26
CA ILE A 53 20.29 -29.83 0.58
C ILE A 53 19.31 -29.81 -0.59
N GLN A 54 19.10 -28.65 -1.22
CA GLN A 54 18.21 -28.55 -2.38
C GLN A 54 18.71 -29.36 -3.58
N ASN A 55 19.98 -29.29 -3.89
CA ASN A 55 20.58 -30.04 -4.99
C ASN A 55 20.51 -31.56 -4.74
N GLU A 56 20.75 -32.03 -3.52
CA GLU A 56 20.60 -33.44 -3.14
C GLU A 56 19.14 -33.89 -3.25
N ALA A 57 18.19 -33.11 -2.77
CA ALA A 57 16.77 -33.42 -2.90
C ALA A 57 16.35 -33.52 -4.37
N SER A 58 16.75 -32.56 -5.22
CA SER A 58 16.48 -32.56 -6.66
C SER A 58 17.08 -33.79 -7.38
N LYS A 59 18.33 -34.18 -7.06
CA LYS A 59 18.98 -35.37 -7.58
C LYS A 59 18.23 -36.65 -7.19
N ASN A 60 17.77 -36.72 -5.92
CA ASN A 60 17.00 -37.86 -5.44
C ASN A 60 15.65 -38.02 -6.17
N LEU A 61 15.11 -36.93 -6.71
CA LEU A 61 13.92 -36.90 -7.54
C LEU A 61 14.22 -37.14 -9.03
N GLY A 62 15.47 -37.39 -9.39
CA GLY A 62 15.89 -37.67 -10.77
C GLY A 62 16.04 -36.45 -11.67
N VAL A 63 16.06 -35.22 -11.09
CA VAL A 63 16.28 -34.00 -11.85
C VAL A 63 17.73 -33.95 -12.34
N LYS A 64 17.92 -33.89 -13.68
CA LYS A 64 19.25 -33.91 -14.29
C LYS A 64 20.04 -32.63 -14.07
N GLU A 65 19.37 -31.49 -14.18
CA GLU A 65 19.93 -30.13 -13.98
C GLU A 65 19.18 -29.43 -12.87
N PRO A 66 19.58 -29.67 -11.61
CA PRO A 66 18.85 -29.08 -10.47
C PRO A 66 19.07 -27.57 -10.41
N LYS A 67 17.96 -26.82 -10.43
CA LYS A 67 17.96 -25.40 -10.07
C LYS A 67 17.69 -25.24 -8.59
N GLN A 68 18.19 -24.16 -8.01
CA GLN A 68 17.81 -23.76 -6.65
C GLN A 68 16.45 -23.13 -6.65
N ILE A 69 15.66 -23.35 -5.61
CA ILE A 69 14.46 -22.57 -5.33
C ILE A 69 14.85 -21.50 -4.33
N LEU A 70 14.84 -20.25 -4.77
CA LEU A 70 15.13 -19.09 -3.93
C LEU A 70 13.84 -18.40 -3.54
N PHE A 71 13.73 -18.02 -2.27
CA PHE A 71 12.55 -17.35 -1.72
C PHE A 71 12.86 -15.91 -1.40
N GLY A 72 11.94 -15.01 -1.77
CA GLY A 72 12.14 -13.59 -1.50
C GLY A 72 10.84 -12.82 -1.34
N ASP A 73 11.01 -11.56 -1.00
CA ASP A 73 9.94 -10.60 -0.76
C ASP A 73 10.18 -9.35 -1.61
N LEU A 74 9.34 -9.14 -2.60
CA LEU A 74 9.47 -8.04 -3.55
C LEU A 74 8.54 -6.85 -3.23
N HIS A 75 8.00 -6.81 -2.00
CA HIS A 75 7.09 -5.76 -1.59
C HIS A 75 7.27 -5.45 -0.09
N VAL A 76 8.09 -4.46 0.20
CA VAL A 76 8.44 -4.08 1.58
C VAL A 76 8.54 -2.57 1.72
N HIS A 77 7.82 -2.02 2.69
CA HIS A 77 7.86 -0.62 3.07
C HIS A 77 8.70 -0.37 4.32
N THR A 78 9.24 0.83 4.37
CA THR A 78 10.01 1.35 5.49
C THR A 78 9.42 2.67 5.98
N THR A 79 10.04 3.30 6.95
CA THR A 79 9.65 4.64 7.41
C THR A 79 9.70 5.71 6.28
N PHE A 80 10.20 5.37 5.10
CA PHE A 80 10.16 6.27 3.94
C PHE A 80 8.81 6.30 3.21
N SER A 81 7.89 5.40 3.54
CA SER A 81 6.48 5.48 3.15
C SER A 81 5.66 6.20 4.21
N THR A 82 4.72 7.06 3.81
CA THR A 82 3.89 7.86 4.75
C THR A 82 3.02 6.97 5.63
N ASP A 83 2.37 5.99 5.07
CA ASP A 83 1.50 5.04 5.76
C ASP A 83 2.30 4.15 6.71
N ALA A 84 3.42 3.58 6.25
CA ALA A 84 4.33 2.82 7.10
C ALA A 84 4.82 3.69 8.27
N PHE A 85 5.16 4.95 8.05
CA PHE A 85 5.53 5.86 9.14
C PHE A 85 4.37 6.06 10.10
N MET A 86 3.16 6.35 9.59
CA MET A 86 1.98 6.54 10.45
C MET A 86 1.70 5.32 11.31
N TRP A 87 1.80 4.12 10.75
CA TRP A 87 1.55 2.88 11.49
C TRP A 87 2.61 2.55 12.55
N THR A 88 3.79 3.16 12.48
CA THR A 88 4.80 3.04 13.55
C THR A 88 4.57 3.97 14.72
N LEU A 89 3.61 4.90 14.62
CA LEU A 89 3.32 5.84 15.70
C LEU A 89 2.76 5.15 16.95
N PRO A 90 3.13 5.61 18.13
CA PRO A 90 2.68 5.02 19.39
C PRO A 90 1.17 5.02 19.59
N MET A 91 0.44 5.98 19.00
CA MET A 91 -1.02 6.03 19.05
C MET A 91 -1.68 4.81 18.38
N LEU A 92 -0.99 4.17 17.47
CA LEU A 92 -1.41 2.96 16.76
C LEU A 92 -0.69 1.69 17.26
N ASN A 93 -0.21 1.69 18.49
CA ASN A 93 0.62 0.63 19.05
C ASN A 93 1.91 0.37 18.24
N GLY A 94 2.36 1.34 17.48
CA GLY A 94 3.61 1.27 16.74
C GLY A 94 4.82 1.29 17.68
N SER A 95 5.93 0.74 17.22
CA SER A 95 7.17 0.61 17.98
C SER A 95 8.21 1.70 17.66
N GLY A 96 7.80 2.75 16.97
CA GLY A 96 8.67 3.78 16.45
C GLY A 96 9.14 3.51 15.02
N SER A 97 10.04 4.35 14.50
CA SER A 97 10.51 4.25 13.12
C SER A 97 11.14 2.89 12.81
N ALA A 98 10.89 2.41 11.60
CA ALA A 98 11.47 1.19 11.05
C ALA A 98 12.31 1.56 9.81
N PRO A 99 13.59 1.94 10.00
CA PRO A 99 14.44 2.40 8.93
C PRO A 99 14.78 1.27 7.94
N MET A 100 15.18 1.64 6.73
CA MET A 100 15.49 0.68 5.67
C MET A 100 16.64 -0.28 6.04
N SER A 101 17.57 0.14 6.93
CA SER A 101 18.60 -0.76 7.46
C SER A 101 18.02 -1.97 8.17
N ASP A 102 16.90 -1.77 8.87
CA ASP A 102 16.22 -2.85 9.59
C ASP A 102 15.66 -3.90 8.61
N ALA A 103 15.20 -3.48 7.43
CA ALA A 103 14.76 -4.42 6.41
C ALA A 103 15.91 -5.29 5.89
N CYS A 104 17.08 -4.69 5.62
CA CYS A 104 18.27 -5.43 5.26
C CYS A 104 18.68 -6.45 6.33
N ASP A 105 18.77 -5.99 7.57
CA ASP A 105 19.18 -6.83 8.70
C ASP A 105 18.13 -7.92 8.99
N TYR A 106 16.85 -7.60 8.88
CA TYR A 106 15.77 -8.55 9.07
C TYR A 106 15.79 -9.65 8.00
N ALA A 107 15.98 -9.27 6.73
CA ALA A 107 16.11 -10.22 5.62
C ALA A 107 17.28 -11.20 5.86
N ARG A 108 18.42 -10.68 6.33
CA ARG A 108 19.63 -11.45 6.55
C ARG A 108 19.58 -12.35 7.79
N TYR A 109 19.14 -11.82 8.92
CA TYR A 109 19.32 -12.47 10.22
C TYR A 109 18.04 -13.03 10.85
N CYS A 110 16.87 -12.54 10.42
CA CYS A 110 15.59 -12.96 10.98
C CYS A 110 14.80 -13.86 10.04
N SER A 111 14.36 -13.36 8.90
CA SER A 111 13.60 -14.17 7.94
C SER A 111 14.48 -15.12 7.12
N GLY A 112 15.74 -14.77 6.90
CA GLY A 112 16.69 -15.58 6.15
C GLY A 112 16.24 -15.86 4.71
N ILE A 113 15.53 -14.93 4.10
CA ILE A 113 15.12 -14.99 2.70
C ILE A 113 16.32 -14.78 1.77
N ASP A 114 16.18 -15.19 0.53
CA ASP A 114 17.28 -15.17 -0.44
C ASP A 114 17.37 -13.84 -1.19
N PHE A 115 16.24 -13.13 -1.34
CA PHE A 115 16.19 -11.82 -1.98
C PHE A 115 15.04 -10.96 -1.46
N TRP A 116 15.17 -9.64 -1.60
CA TRP A 116 14.11 -8.68 -1.26
C TRP A 116 14.24 -7.39 -2.04
N ALA A 117 13.16 -6.62 -2.15
CA ALA A 117 13.16 -5.29 -2.73
C ALA A 117 12.55 -4.29 -1.73
N THR A 118 13.08 -3.06 -1.70
CA THR A 118 12.36 -1.94 -1.11
C THR A 118 11.38 -1.38 -2.13
N THR A 119 10.18 -1.06 -1.68
CA THR A 119 9.10 -0.53 -2.52
C THR A 119 8.34 0.60 -1.82
N ASP A 120 9.06 1.46 -1.12
CA ASP A 120 8.44 2.64 -0.50
C ASP A 120 7.68 3.47 -1.53
N HIS A 121 6.51 4.02 -1.14
CA HIS A 121 5.65 4.80 -2.03
C HIS A 121 6.39 5.98 -2.65
N ALA A 122 6.41 6.05 -3.97
CA ALA A 122 7.01 7.14 -4.72
C ALA A 122 6.37 8.49 -4.39
N GLU A 123 5.09 8.50 -4.07
CA GLU A 123 4.30 9.67 -3.66
C GLU A 123 4.85 10.37 -2.42
N ALA A 124 5.46 9.60 -1.51
CA ALA A 124 6.08 10.10 -0.28
C ALA A 124 7.57 10.43 -0.43
N SER A 125 8.15 10.17 -1.60
CA SER A 125 9.58 10.31 -1.81
C SER A 125 10.04 11.78 -1.89
N SER A 126 11.32 11.97 -1.65
CA SER A 126 12.07 13.20 -1.87
C SER A 126 13.43 12.87 -2.49
N PRO A 127 14.14 13.85 -3.09
CA PRO A 127 15.47 13.62 -3.64
C PRO A 127 16.45 13.04 -2.62
N ARG A 128 16.38 13.50 -1.36
CA ARG A 128 17.20 12.96 -0.27
C ARG A 128 16.87 11.50 0.03
N LYS A 129 15.58 11.18 0.19
CA LYS A 129 15.12 9.81 0.50
C LYS A 129 15.55 8.85 -0.59
N TRP A 130 15.34 9.21 -1.87
CA TRP A 130 15.72 8.35 -2.98
C TRP A 130 17.23 8.12 -3.06
N LYS A 131 18.04 9.17 -2.86
CA LYS A 131 19.48 9.03 -2.77
C LYS A 131 19.90 8.08 -1.65
N GLN A 132 19.32 8.22 -0.47
CA GLN A 132 19.59 7.36 0.69
C GLN A 132 19.11 5.91 0.46
N THR A 133 17.97 5.72 -0.20
CA THR A 133 17.49 4.39 -0.60
C THR A 133 18.50 3.67 -1.48
N LYS A 134 18.95 4.31 -2.56
CA LYS A 134 19.95 3.75 -3.47
C LYS A 134 21.24 3.38 -2.72
N GLU A 135 21.71 4.29 -1.89
CA GLU A 135 22.94 4.11 -1.11
C GLU A 135 22.82 2.95 -0.13
N LEU A 136 21.75 2.85 0.64
CA LEU A 136 21.59 1.78 1.62
C LEU A 136 21.42 0.40 0.95
N ILE A 137 20.70 0.31 -0.16
CA ILE A 137 20.56 -0.97 -0.87
C ILE A 137 21.91 -1.42 -1.45
N ARG A 138 22.73 -0.49 -1.92
CA ARG A 138 24.12 -0.78 -2.33
C ARG A 138 24.96 -1.28 -1.15
N GLN A 139 24.86 -0.63 0.02
CA GLN A 139 25.54 -1.08 1.23
C GLN A 139 25.06 -2.45 1.68
N CYS A 140 23.74 -2.72 1.64
CA CYS A 140 23.16 -4.02 1.94
C CYS A 140 23.71 -5.11 0.99
N SER A 141 23.73 -4.82 -0.30
CA SER A 141 24.29 -5.69 -1.32
C SER A 141 25.78 -5.96 -1.08
N PHE A 142 26.56 -4.91 -0.77
CA PHE A 142 27.99 -5.04 -0.48
C PHE A 142 28.26 -5.88 0.77
N ALA A 143 27.50 -5.65 1.85
CA ALA A 143 27.64 -6.39 3.11
C ALA A 143 27.27 -7.89 2.95
N SER A 144 26.40 -8.19 1.97
CA SER A 144 25.91 -9.54 1.68
C SER A 144 26.70 -10.26 0.58
N ASN A 145 27.48 -9.51 -0.20
CA ASN A 145 28.14 -10.04 -1.39
C ASN A 145 29.44 -10.76 -1.03
N LYS A 146 29.42 -12.09 -1.22
CA LYS A 146 30.58 -12.94 -1.27
C LYS A 146 30.52 -13.71 -2.58
N GLU A 147 31.60 -13.80 -3.30
CA GLU A 147 31.70 -14.25 -4.70
C GLU A 147 30.88 -15.50 -5.03
N GLU A 148 30.72 -16.43 -4.11
CA GLU A 148 30.01 -17.71 -4.36
C GLU A 148 28.83 -17.98 -3.39
N SER A 149 28.60 -17.14 -2.38
CA SER A 149 27.59 -17.39 -1.34
C SER A 149 26.93 -16.13 -0.80
N THR A 150 26.31 -15.34 -1.67
CA THR A 150 25.51 -14.18 -1.27
C THR A 150 24.42 -14.59 -0.29
N ASP A 151 24.40 -13.99 0.89
CA ASP A 151 23.40 -14.31 1.93
C ASP A 151 22.02 -13.74 1.60
N VAL A 152 21.94 -12.52 1.09
CA VAL A 152 20.71 -11.92 0.57
C VAL A 152 20.99 -11.03 -0.65
N ILE A 153 20.08 -11.04 -1.60
CA ILE A 153 20.14 -10.17 -2.78
C ILE A 153 19.09 -9.08 -2.61
N SER A 154 19.52 -7.83 -2.59
CA SER A 154 18.64 -6.67 -2.40
C SER A 154 18.46 -5.89 -3.69
N PHE A 155 17.22 -5.45 -3.97
CA PHE A 155 16.86 -4.69 -5.14
C PHE A 155 16.39 -3.29 -4.76
N ILE A 156 16.69 -2.32 -5.62
CA ILE A 156 16.13 -0.96 -5.53
C ILE A 156 14.77 -0.98 -6.23
N GLY A 157 13.77 -0.40 -5.59
CA GLY A 157 12.45 -0.23 -6.17
C GLY A 157 11.67 0.90 -5.51
N PHE A 158 10.50 1.13 -6.02
CA PHE A 158 9.49 2.01 -5.44
C PHE A 158 8.10 1.51 -5.82
N GLU A 159 7.10 1.89 -5.06
CA GLU A 159 5.71 1.64 -5.43
C GLU A 159 5.09 2.88 -6.08
N TRP A 160 4.41 2.66 -7.20
CA TRP A 160 3.56 3.62 -7.90
C TRP A 160 2.10 3.32 -7.56
N THR A 161 1.41 4.29 -6.92
CA THR A 161 0.10 4.06 -6.29
C THR A 161 -0.97 4.92 -6.94
N GLN A 162 -1.53 4.45 -8.06
CA GLN A 162 -2.58 5.19 -8.78
C GLN A 162 -3.97 4.82 -8.27
N VAL A 163 -4.37 5.47 -7.20
CA VAL A 163 -5.72 5.39 -6.64
C VAL A 163 -6.55 6.55 -7.18
N GLY A 164 -7.56 6.22 -7.98
CA GLY A 164 -8.52 7.19 -8.50
C GLY A 164 -9.84 7.13 -7.75
N ALA A 165 -10.58 8.23 -7.75
CA ALA A 165 -11.92 8.31 -7.19
C ALA A 165 -12.96 7.56 -8.03
N THR A 166 -12.70 7.42 -9.31
CA THR A 166 -13.56 6.80 -10.30
C THR A 166 -12.87 5.60 -10.94
N PRO A 167 -13.61 4.62 -11.47
CA PRO A 167 -13.02 3.49 -12.20
C PRO A 167 -12.16 3.90 -13.39
N SER A 168 -12.43 5.03 -14.03
CA SER A 168 -11.64 5.53 -15.15
C SER A 168 -10.27 6.03 -14.75
N GLU A 169 -10.10 6.52 -13.53
CA GLU A 169 -8.87 7.11 -13.01
C GLU A 169 -8.06 6.14 -12.14
N HIS A 170 -8.67 5.06 -11.69
CA HIS A 170 -8.03 4.09 -10.79
C HIS A 170 -7.31 3.00 -11.59
N TYR A 171 -5.99 2.94 -11.49
CA TYR A 171 -5.16 1.90 -12.12
C TYR A 171 -4.50 0.95 -11.12
N GLY A 172 -4.74 1.17 -9.83
CA GLY A 172 -4.19 0.37 -8.74
C GLY A 172 -2.69 0.59 -8.50
N HIS A 173 -2.13 -0.26 -7.71
CA HIS A 173 -0.75 -0.19 -7.23
C HIS A 173 0.18 -1.01 -8.13
N LYS A 174 1.44 -0.57 -8.27
CA LYS A 174 2.47 -1.31 -9.03
C LYS A 174 3.84 -1.11 -8.38
N ASN A 175 4.50 -2.19 -8.03
CA ASN A 175 5.90 -2.16 -7.64
C ASN A 175 6.79 -2.05 -8.87
N VAL A 176 7.72 -1.11 -8.85
CA VAL A 176 8.73 -0.89 -9.90
C VAL A 176 10.09 -1.27 -9.33
N ILE A 177 10.71 -2.35 -9.86
CA ILE A 177 11.93 -2.93 -9.30
C ILE A 177 13.02 -2.97 -10.35
N PHE A 178 14.19 -2.41 -10.01
CA PHE A 178 15.35 -2.36 -10.89
C PHE A 178 16.25 -3.58 -10.67
N ARG A 179 16.70 -4.18 -11.77
CA ARG A 179 17.61 -5.34 -11.71
C ARG A 179 18.95 -4.98 -11.12
N ASP A 180 19.56 -3.92 -11.63
CA ASP A 180 20.92 -3.51 -11.33
C ASP A 180 20.93 -2.37 -10.29
N LEU A 181 22.11 -2.02 -9.78
CA LEU A 181 22.25 -1.02 -8.70
C LEU A 181 22.97 0.25 -9.16
N GLU A 182 23.59 0.23 -10.33
CA GLU A 182 24.33 1.34 -10.90
C GLU A 182 23.37 2.48 -11.27
N ASP A 183 23.83 3.75 -11.14
CA ASP A 183 22.96 4.92 -11.35
C ASP A 183 22.39 5.01 -12.78
N GLU A 184 23.10 4.48 -13.78
CA GLU A 184 22.62 4.39 -15.17
C GLU A 184 21.50 3.35 -15.39
N ASN A 185 21.33 2.41 -14.47
CA ASN A 185 20.36 1.33 -14.54
C ASN A 185 19.18 1.50 -13.56
N VAL A 186 19.16 2.60 -12.81
CA VAL A 186 18.12 2.92 -11.82
C VAL A 186 17.56 4.30 -12.12
N ALA A 187 16.28 4.49 -11.89
CA ALA A 187 15.63 5.78 -12.11
C ALA A 187 16.37 6.91 -11.37
N LYS A 188 16.57 8.03 -12.03
CA LYS A 188 17.15 9.23 -11.44
C LYS A 188 16.37 9.69 -10.22
N ARG A 189 15.05 9.55 -10.28
CA ARG A 189 14.07 9.82 -9.23
C ARG A 189 12.90 8.82 -9.33
N PRO A 190 12.18 8.51 -8.25
CA PRO A 190 10.95 7.72 -8.34
C PRO A 190 9.91 8.49 -9.14
N ILE A 191 9.11 7.76 -9.91
CA ILE A 191 7.96 8.31 -10.62
C ILE A 191 6.73 8.00 -9.78
N ALA A 192 6.08 9.02 -9.25
CA ALA A 192 4.88 8.89 -8.44
C ALA A 192 3.62 8.77 -9.32
N ALA A 193 2.55 8.26 -8.75
CA ALA A 193 1.24 8.41 -9.36
C ALA A 193 0.71 9.83 -9.12
N SER A 194 -0.27 10.24 -9.90
CA SER A 194 -1.01 11.48 -9.70
C SER A 194 -2.36 11.20 -9.01
N GLY A 195 -3.00 12.22 -8.46
CA GLY A 195 -4.38 12.12 -7.96
C GLY A 195 -4.52 11.88 -6.47
N VAL A 196 -5.43 10.98 -6.06
CA VAL A 196 -5.83 10.82 -4.66
C VAL A 196 -4.69 10.36 -3.77
N ALA A 197 -3.86 9.43 -4.24
CA ALA A 197 -2.74 8.92 -3.47
C ALA A 197 -1.71 10.01 -3.13
N VAL A 198 -1.40 10.90 -4.07
CA VAL A 198 -0.51 12.05 -3.80
C VAL A 198 -1.10 12.96 -2.73
N ASN A 199 -2.40 13.20 -2.77
CA ASN A 199 -3.06 14.01 -1.73
C ASN A 199 -3.00 13.34 -0.35
N ALA A 200 -3.19 12.03 -0.28
CA ALA A 200 -3.14 11.29 0.97
C ALA A 200 -1.72 11.11 1.52
N LEU A 201 -0.76 10.74 0.67
CA LEU A 201 0.58 10.33 1.10
C LEU A 201 1.60 11.50 1.14
N ARG A 202 1.43 12.51 0.29
CA ARG A 202 2.33 13.66 0.18
C ARG A 202 1.76 14.95 0.74
N ASN A 203 0.53 15.29 0.35
CA ASN A 203 -0.09 16.58 0.65
C ASN A 203 -0.90 16.58 1.93
N SER A 204 -0.98 15.46 2.65
CA SER A 204 -1.70 15.38 3.91
C SER A 204 -1.26 16.49 4.87
N THR A 205 -2.16 17.40 5.16
CA THR A 205 -1.98 18.49 6.12
C THR A 205 -2.58 18.10 7.47
N SER A 206 -2.33 16.89 7.94
CA SER A 206 -2.87 16.40 9.20
C SER A 206 -2.44 17.28 10.37
N ASN A 207 -3.13 18.44 10.48
CA ASN A 207 -2.88 19.48 11.49
C ASN A 207 -3.09 18.98 12.93
N ASN A 208 -3.76 17.86 13.08
CA ASN A 208 -4.17 17.36 14.39
C ASN A 208 -3.14 16.42 15.04
N PHE A 209 -2.24 15.80 14.27
CA PHE A 209 -1.17 14.95 14.84
C PHE A 209 -0.24 15.70 15.79
N GLN A 210 -0.09 17.01 15.60
CA GLN A 210 0.74 17.85 16.45
C GLN A 210 0.19 17.95 17.87
N LEU A 211 -1.12 18.00 18.02
CA LEU A 211 -1.78 18.02 19.32
C LEU A 211 -1.57 16.70 20.07
N LEU A 212 -1.48 15.59 19.35
CA LEU A 212 -1.22 14.27 19.94
C LEU A 212 0.16 14.18 20.57
N GLY A 213 1.17 14.83 20.00
CA GLY A 213 2.49 14.93 20.62
C GLY A 213 2.46 15.58 22.01
N PHE A 214 1.59 16.57 22.23
CA PHE A 214 1.41 17.17 23.56
C PHE A 214 0.67 16.25 24.52
N LEU A 215 -0.19 15.38 24.02
CA LEU A 215 -0.91 14.41 24.83
C LEU A 215 -0.08 13.17 25.13
N ASP A 216 1.01 12.98 24.39
CA ASP A 216 1.95 11.85 24.52
C ASP A 216 3.40 12.35 24.57
N LEU A 217 3.71 13.13 25.60
CA LEU A 217 5.00 13.80 25.73
C LEU A 217 6.20 12.85 25.68
N LYS A 218 6.03 11.60 26.10
CA LYS A 218 7.09 10.58 26.05
C LYS A 218 7.50 10.28 24.60
N ASN A 219 6.55 10.30 23.70
CA ASN A 219 6.73 9.96 22.30
C ASN A 219 6.63 11.17 21.38
N PHE A 220 6.68 12.38 21.96
CA PHE A 220 6.53 13.65 21.26
C PHE A 220 7.39 13.75 19.99
N GLN A 221 8.64 13.26 20.06
CA GLN A 221 9.58 13.36 18.95
C GLN A 221 9.10 12.58 17.72
N GLU A 222 8.43 11.46 17.88
CA GLU A 222 7.94 10.63 16.76
C GLU A 222 6.83 11.35 15.99
N TYR A 223 5.92 12.02 16.68
CA TYR A 223 4.90 12.86 16.04
C TYR A 223 5.52 14.08 15.33
N ALA A 224 6.54 14.70 15.95
CA ALA A 224 7.27 15.80 15.33
C ALA A 224 8.05 15.36 14.08
N ASN A 225 8.64 14.17 14.12
CA ASN A 225 9.35 13.58 12.99
C ASN A 225 8.43 13.33 11.79
N LEU A 226 7.21 12.83 12.02
CA LEU A 226 6.22 12.68 10.95
C LEU A 226 5.92 14.03 10.27
N GLN A 227 5.81 15.12 11.02
CA GLN A 227 5.60 16.45 10.44
C GLN A 227 6.80 16.90 9.59
N ALA A 228 8.03 16.66 10.04
CA ALA A 228 9.23 16.97 9.27
C ALA A 228 9.30 16.13 7.98
N PHE A 229 8.92 14.84 8.07
CA PHE A 229 8.83 13.93 6.94
C PHE A 229 7.82 14.40 5.87
N LEU A 230 6.60 14.75 6.28
CA LEU A 230 5.55 15.26 5.40
C LEU A 230 5.93 16.62 4.77
N LYS A 231 6.60 17.49 5.55
CA LYS A 231 7.12 18.75 5.05
C LYS A 231 8.17 18.53 3.96
N GLU A 232 9.16 17.67 4.20
CA GLU A 232 10.19 17.33 3.21
C GLU A 232 9.60 16.82 1.90
N ALA A 233 8.61 15.92 1.98
CA ALA A 233 7.93 15.41 0.80
C ALA A 233 7.24 16.54 -0.01
N ARG A 234 6.56 17.46 0.67
CA ARG A 234 5.85 18.58 0.01
C ARG A 234 6.79 19.64 -0.58
N GLU A 235 7.97 19.83 -0.01
CA GLU A 235 8.92 20.86 -0.43
C GLU A 235 9.71 20.48 -1.69
N ALA A 236 9.72 19.22 -2.10
CA ALA A 236 10.35 18.83 -3.36
C ALA A 236 9.57 19.48 -4.54
N PRO A 237 10.25 20.26 -5.42
CA PRO A 237 9.61 20.96 -6.50
C PRO A 237 9.03 19.98 -7.51
N SER A 238 7.87 20.30 -8.10
CA SER A 238 7.32 19.48 -9.18
C SER A 238 8.19 19.60 -10.43
N CYS A 239 8.37 18.48 -11.13
CA CYS A 239 9.02 18.46 -12.43
C CYS A 239 8.19 19.16 -13.49
N ASP A 240 8.84 19.66 -14.54
CA ASP A 240 8.14 20.17 -15.74
C ASP A 240 7.59 18.99 -16.55
N ALA A 241 6.27 18.81 -16.50
CA ALA A 241 5.60 17.72 -17.17
C ALA A 241 5.71 17.77 -18.72
N SER A 242 6.11 18.91 -19.29
CA SER A 242 6.29 19.08 -20.75
C SER A 242 7.61 18.50 -21.27
N LEU A 243 8.57 18.23 -20.37
CA LEU A 243 9.88 17.69 -20.72
C LEU A 243 9.89 16.15 -20.61
N PRO A 244 10.67 15.47 -21.45
CA PRO A 244 10.92 14.05 -21.31
C PRO A 244 11.69 13.76 -20.01
N SER A 245 11.46 12.58 -19.43
CA SER A 245 11.96 12.21 -18.11
C SER A 245 13.50 12.28 -17.98
N ASN A 246 14.24 11.97 -19.03
CA ASN A 246 15.70 12.03 -19.05
C ASN A 246 16.28 13.46 -19.05
N GLU A 247 15.49 14.47 -19.42
CA GLU A 247 15.88 15.88 -19.43
C GLU A 247 15.51 16.62 -18.13
N LEU A 248 14.70 15.98 -17.27
CA LEU A 248 14.27 16.57 -16.01
C LEU A 248 15.42 16.60 -14.98
N PRO A 249 15.45 17.60 -14.06
CA PRO A 249 16.38 17.63 -12.93
C PRO A 249 16.22 16.41 -12.01
N ASP A 250 17.30 15.98 -11.37
CA ASP A 250 17.27 14.84 -10.44
C ASP A 250 16.55 15.16 -9.11
N ASP A 251 16.33 16.43 -8.80
CA ASP A 251 15.80 16.93 -7.54
C ASP A 251 14.35 17.40 -7.60
N CYS A 252 13.62 17.07 -8.66
CA CYS A 252 12.19 17.36 -8.76
C CYS A 252 11.32 16.12 -8.52
N PHE A 253 10.04 16.34 -8.22
CA PHE A 253 9.00 15.31 -8.04
C PHE A 253 8.31 15.04 -9.38
N GLU A 254 8.47 13.83 -9.90
CA GLU A 254 7.93 13.39 -11.18
C GLU A 254 6.68 12.54 -10.99
N GLU A 255 5.67 12.75 -11.85
CA GLU A 255 4.40 12.05 -11.80
C GLU A 255 4.07 11.39 -13.14
N ALA A 256 3.35 10.27 -13.07
CA ALA A 256 2.70 9.60 -14.19
C ALA A 256 1.22 9.36 -13.87
N ARG A 257 0.31 9.62 -14.81
CA ARG A 257 -1.14 9.56 -14.60
C ARG A 257 -1.72 8.16 -14.77
N ASP A 258 -1.07 7.36 -15.60
CA ASP A 258 -1.53 6.02 -15.97
C ASP A 258 -0.32 5.09 -16.22
N PRO A 259 -0.55 3.77 -16.34
CA PRO A 259 0.52 2.80 -16.55
C PRO A 259 1.34 3.03 -17.82
N GLY A 260 0.71 3.49 -18.89
CA GLY A 260 1.40 3.79 -20.14
C GLY A 260 2.36 4.96 -20.01
N GLU A 261 1.96 6.01 -19.29
CA GLU A 261 2.84 7.14 -18.99
C GLU A 261 4.00 6.73 -18.07
N LEU A 262 3.74 5.89 -17.06
CA LEU A 262 4.79 5.35 -16.19
C LEU A 262 5.86 4.63 -17.01
N VAL A 263 5.44 3.69 -17.88
CA VAL A 263 6.36 2.94 -18.74
C VAL A 263 7.11 3.86 -19.69
N ARG A 264 6.43 4.81 -20.32
CA ARG A 264 7.05 5.78 -21.24
C ARG A 264 8.15 6.60 -20.54
N ARG A 265 7.88 7.14 -19.35
CA ARG A 265 8.85 7.92 -18.58
C ARG A 265 10.07 7.10 -18.16
N LEU A 266 9.88 5.83 -17.81
CA LEU A 266 11.00 4.90 -17.54
C LEU A 266 11.81 4.61 -18.81
N GLU A 267 11.16 4.40 -19.95
CA GLU A 267 11.84 4.19 -21.23
C GLU A 267 12.60 5.44 -21.72
N GLU A 268 12.11 6.64 -21.45
CA GLU A 268 12.81 7.90 -21.72
C GLU A 268 14.15 7.99 -20.95
N GLN A 269 14.24 7.33 -19.79
CA GLN A 269 15.49 7.15 -19.04
C GLN A 269 16.29 5.91 -19.51
N SER A 270 15.87 5.23 -20.59
CA SER A 270 16.46 3.97 -21.07
C SER A 270 16.36 2.82 -20.08
N LEU A 271 15.36 2.84 -19.20
CA LEU A 271 15.16 1.84 -18.15
C LEU A 271 14.07 0.84 -18.53
N ARG A 272 14.26 -0.42 -18.10
CA ARG A 272 13.27 -1.50 -18.22
C ARG A 272 13.19 -2.29 -16.90
N PRO A 273 12.56 -1.73 -15.86
CA PRO A 273 12.37 -2.42 -14.60
C PRO A 273 11.31 -3.53 -14.73
N ILE A 274 11.23 -4.41 -13.74
CA ILE A 274 10.05 -5.25 -13.52
C ILE A 274 8.97 -4.39 -12.90
N ILE A 275 7.76 -4.42 -13.47
CA ILE A 275 6.61 -3.70 -12.95
C ILE A 275 5.55 -4.73 -12.54
N ILE A 276 5.14 -4.71 -11.27
CA ILE A 276 4.33 -5.76 -10.64
C ILE A 276 3.03 -5.16 -10.10
N PRO A 277 1.90 -5.33 -10.79
CA PRO A 277 0.58 -4.98 -10.23
C PRO A 277 0.24 -5.83 -9.00
N HIS A 278 -0.47 -5.23 -8.05
CA HIS A 278 -0.91 -5.94 -6.83
C HIS A 278 -2.18 -5.33 -6.21
N GLY A 279 -2.75 -6.01 -5.20
CA GLY A 279 -3.85 -5.52 -4.37
C GLY A 279 -5.12 -5.13 -5.12
N SER A 280 -5.44 -5.76 -6.24
CA SER A 280 -6.41 -5.23 -7.19
C SER A 280 -7.86 -5.69 -6.95
N SER A 281 -8.08 -6.91 -6.46
CA SER A 281 -9.41 -7.52 -6.36
C SER A 281 -10.11 -7.26 -5.02
N TRP A 282 -9.34 -7.21 -3.96
CA TRP A 282 -9.79 -6.94 -2.61
C TRP A 282 -9.14 -5.68 -2.09
N GLY A 283 -9.90 -4.83 -1.47
CA GLY A 283 -9.45 -3.57 -0.94
C GLY A 283 -10.58 -2.55 -0.98
N PHE A 284 -10.60 -1.57 -0.08
CA PHE A 284 -11.73 -0.66 -0.06
C PHE A 284 -11.47 0.71 -0.70
N TYR A 285 -10.30 0.93 -1.20
CA TYR A 285 -10.00 2.09 -2.04
C TYR A 285 -10.12 1.82 -3.55
N THR A 286 -10.47 0.60 -3.98
CA THR A 286 -10.77 0.32 -5.39
C THR A 286 -12.22 0.69 -5.69
N PRO A 287 -12.49 1.66 -6.57
CA PRO A 287 -13.87 2.03 -6.92
C PRO A 287 -14.62 0.85 -7.51
N PRO A 288 -15.88 0.63 -7.09
CA PRO A 288 -16.72 -0.40 -7.70
C PRO A 288 -16.78 -0.24 -9.22
N THR A 289 -16.86 -1.36 -9.94
CA THR A 289 -16.85 -1.43 -11.42
C THR A 289 -15.50 -1.13 -12.09
N THR A 290 -14.44 -0.93 -11.35
CA THR A 290 -13.07 -0.92 -11.92
C THR A 290 -12.80 -2.26 -12.61
N SER A 291 -12.12 -2.24 -13.76
CA SER A 291 -11.84 -3.43 -14.54
C SER A 291 -10.43 -3.39 -15.15
N TRP A 292 -9.85 -4.59 -15.37
CA TRP A 292 -8.61 -4.76 -16.11
C TRP A 292 -8.73 -4.37 -17.59
N ASP A 293 -9.95 -4.34 -18.18
CA ASP A 293 -10.17 -4.08 -19.61
C ASP A 293 -9.46 -2.80 -20.09
N LYS A 294 -9.54 -1.72 -19.31
CA LYS A 294 -8.89 -0.46 -19.68
C LYS A 294 -7.35 -0.55 -19.69
N GLN A 295 -6.76 -1.44 -18.92
CA GLN A 295 -5.31 -1.66 -18.87
C GLN A 295 -4.80 -2.59 -19.98
N LEU A 296 -5.70 -3.26 -20.71
CA LEU A 296 -5.36 -4.02 -21.93
C LEU A 296 -5.28 -3.18 -23.19
N LYS A 297 -5.55 -1.89 -23.13
CA LYS A 297 -5.36 -1.00 -24.27
C LYS A 297 -3.87 -0.83 -24.56
N LYS A 298 -3.54 -0.73 -25.85
CA LYS A 298 -2.14 -0.63 -26.30
C LYS A 298 -1.37 0.52 -25.64
N GLU A 299 -2.01 1.65 -25.47
CA GLU A 299 -1.43 2.82 -24.81
C GLU A 299 -1.06 2.59 -23.34
N MET A 300 -1.67 1.60 -22.69
CA MET A 300 -1.37 1.23 -21.27
C MET A 300 -0.18 0.26 -21.15
N ARG A 301 0.37 -0.21 -22.27
CA ARG A 301 1.57 -1.05 -22.32
C ARG A 301 1.46 -2.35 -21.51
N PRO A 302 0.40 -3.18 -21.71
CA PRO A 302 0.17 -4.39 -20.92
C PRO A 302 1.35 -5.39 -20.95
N GLU A 303 2.14 -5.37 -22.01
CA GLU A 303 3.36 -6.18 -22.17
C GLU A 303 4.49 -5.83 -21.18
N ALA A 304 4.43 -4.66 -20.55
CA ALA A 304 5.40 -4.22 -19.55
C ALA A 304 5.16 -4.83 -18.16
N PHE A 305 4.08 -5.58 -17.98
CA PHE A 305 3.68 -6.20 -16.71
C PHE A 305 3.78 -7.73 -16.80
N PRO A 306 5.00 -8.32 -16.76
CA PRO A 306 5.19 -9.76 -17.00
C PRO A 306 4.71 -10.63 -15.84
N ILE A 307 4.59 -10.08 -14.64
CA ILE A 307 4.16 -10.80 -13.43
C ILE A 307 3.16 -9.96 -12.66
N ILE A 308 2.34 -10.65 -11.86
CA ILE A 308 1.39 -10.02 -10.92
C ILE A 308 1.58 -10.62 -9.53
N GLU A 309 1.47 -9.79 -8.51
CA GLU A 309 1.40 -10.22 -7.13
C GLU A 309 -0.05 -10.60 -6.79
N VAL A 310 -0.27 -11.89 -6.56
CA VAL A 310 -1.62 -12.43 -6.32
C VAL A 310 -2.09 -12.24 -4.88
N MET A 311 -1.17 -12.21 -3.94
CA MET A 311 -1.46 -12.06 -2.51
C MET A 311 -0.40 -11.22 -1.83
N SER A 312 -0.86 -10.29 -0.98
CA SER A 312 -0.03 -9.54 -0.04
C SER A 312 -0.73 -9.35 1.31
N GLY A 313 -0.06 -8.69 2.25
CA GLY A 313 -0.65 -8.33 3.54
C GLY A 313 -1.80 -7.32 3.44
N HIS A 314 -1.84 -6.54 2.38
CA HIS A 314 -2.78 -5.44 2.17
C HIS A 314 -3.73 -5.64 0.99
N GLY A 315 -3.73 -6.79 0.35
CA GLY A 315 -4.63 -7.06 -0.74
C GLY A 315 -4.54 -8.48 -1.28
N ASN A 316 -5.52 -8.82 -2.08
CA ASN A 316 -5.60 -10.08 -2.79
C ASN A 316 -6.10 -9.81 -4.20
N SER A 317 -5.43 -10.37 -5.18
CA SER A 317 -5.82 -10.26 -6.58
C SER A 317 -6.25 -11.61 -7.17
N GLU A 318 -6.17 -12.69 -6.38
CA GLU A 318 -6.33 -14.05 -6.86
C GLU A 318 -7.78 -14.38 -7.26
N GLU A 319 -8.74 -14.04 -6.41
CA GLU A 319 -10.04 -14.66 -6.42
C GLU A 319 -11.07 -13.89 -7.24
N PHE A 320 -11.72 -14.59 -8.17
CA PHE A 320 -12.95 -14.11 -8.80
C PHE A 320 -14.18 -14.64 -8.07
N ARG A 321 -15.07 -13.71 -7.66
CA ARG A 321 -16.40 -14.04 -7.15
C ARG A 321 -17.44 -13.23 -7.95
N PRO A 322 -18.63 -13.77 -8.21
CA PRO A 322 -19.66 -13.08 -8.98
C PRO A 322 -20.40 -12.02 -8.13
N TYR A 323 -19.73 -11.45 -7.15
CA TYR A 323 -20.31 -10.45 -6.26
C TYR A 323 -20.31 -9.08 -6.92
N ARG A 324 -21.37 -8.31 -6.71
CA ARG A 324 -21.52 -6.94 -7.20
C ARG A 324 -21.81 -6.02 -6.04
N GLN A 325 -20.89 -5.08 -5.76
CA GLN A 325 -21.12 -4.03 -4.77
C GLN A 325 -22.19 -3.05 -5.21
N VAL A 326 -22.19 -2.74 -6.50
CA VAL A 326 -23.18 -1.91 -7.17
C VAL A 326 -23.47 -2.47 -8.55
N ILE A 327 -24.63 -2.15 -9.10
CA ILE A 327 -25.03 -2.43 -10.49
C ILE A 327 -25.36 -1.12 -11.20
N GLY A 328 -25.38 -1.16 -12.53
CA GLY A 328 -25.53 0.05 -13.35
C GLY A 328 -24.17 0.66 -13.72
N ASP A 329 -24.21 1.86 -14.26
CA ASP A 329 -23.01 2.61 -14.62
C ASP A 329 -22.51 3.47 -13.45
N ILE A 330 -21.35 4.12 -13.65
CA ILE A 330 -20.72 4.92 -12.61
C ILE A 330 -21.51 6.18 -12.24
N GLU A 331 -22.31 6.68 -13.18
CA GLU A 331 -23.09 7.91 -12.99
C GLU A 331 -24.38 7.62 -12.23
N ASN A 332 -24.94 6.42 -12.44
CA ASN A 332 -26.19 5.98 -11.84
C ASN A 332 -26.07 4.59 -11.19
N PRO A 333 -25.17 4.42 -10.20
CA PRO A 333 -25.02 3.15 -9.51
C PRO A 333 -26.23 2.86 -8.64
N THR A 334 -26.69 1.61 -8.64
CA THR A 334 -27.78 1.13 -7.79
C THR A 334 -27.31 0.00 -6.88
N CYS A 335 -27.91 -0.09 -5.70
CA CYS A 335 -27.59 -1.12 -4.73
C CYS A 335 -28.24 -2.45 -5.14
N PRO A 336 -27.47 -3.53 -5.37
CA PRO A 336 -28.05 -4.83 -5.68
C PRO A 336 -28.72 -5.47 -4.47
N MET A 337 -29.67 -6.36 -4.73
CA MET A 337 -30.26 -7.20 -3.69
C MET A 337 -29.21 -8.15 -3.10
N PRO A 338 -29.24 -8.44 -1.80
CA PRO A 338 -28.39 -9.47 -1.21
C PRO A 338 -28.74 -10.85 -1.77
N THR A 339 -27.76 -11.75 -1.76
CA THR A 339 -27.92 -13.16 -2.05
C THR A 339 -27.65 -14.01 -0.80
N ASP A 340 -27.83 -15.31 -0.89
CA ASP A 340 -27.56 -16.23 0.25
C ASP A 340 -26.09 -16.19 0.69
N THR A 341 -25.17 -15.81 -0.21
CA THR A 341 -23.73 -15.82 0.03
C THR A 341 -23.07 -14.43 0.02
N PHE A 342 -23.83 -13.38 -0.33
CA PHE A 342 -23.28 -12.04 -0.48
C PHE A 342 -24.22 -10.96 0.02
N LEU A 343 -23.72 -10.08 0.87
CA LEU A 343 -24.40 -8.89 1.37
C LEU A 343 -23.68 -7.63 0.87
N PRO A 344 -24.27 -6.84 -0.05
CA PRO A 344 -23.68 -5.58 -0.47
C PRO A 344 -23.55 -4.58 0.70
N SER A 345 -22.48 -3.80 0.75
CA SER A 345 -22.28 -2.80 1.81
C SER A 345 -23.38 -1.71 1.80
N CYS A 346 -23.86 -1.32 0.62
CA CYS A 346 -25.00 -0.41 0.51
C CYS A 346 -26.30 -1.00 1.06
N TRP A 347 -26.51 -2.29 0.91
CA TRP A 347 -27.67 -2.94 1.51
C TRP A 347 -27.59 -2.98 3.01
N ARG A 348 -26.37 -3.24 3.54
CA ARG A 348 -26.13 -3.21 4.99
C ARG A 348 -26.38 -1.84 5.60
N ALA A 349 -25.95 -0.77 4.93
CA ALA A 349 -26.27 0.61 5.35
C ALA A 349 -27.79 0.83 5.53
N GLY A 350 -28.59 0.38 4.55
CA GLY A 350 -30.03 0.42 4.65
C GLY A 350 -30.58 -0.35 5.85
N GLN A 351 -30.06 -1.55 6.13
CA GLN A 351 -30.48 -2.35 7.30
C GLN A 351 -30.20 -1.64 8.62
N ILE A 352 -29.03 -0.97 8.73
CA ILE A 352 -28.65 -0.24 9.94
C ILE A 352 -29.60 0.94 10.18
N ILE A 353 -29.86 1.74 9.14
CA ILE A 353 -30.76 2.89 9.22
C ILE A 353 -32.21 2.44 9.54
N GLU A 354 -32.70 1.37 8.90
CA GLU A 354 -34.03 0.82 9.19
C GLU A 354 -34.16 0.38 10.64
N ALA A 355 -33.18 -0.37 11.14
CA ALA A 355 -33.19 -0.85 12.53
C ALA A 355 -33.19 0.32 13.53
N ARG A 356 -32.38 1.35 13.30
CA ARG A 356 -32.36 2.56 14.14
C ARG A 356 -33.68 3.30 14.11
N CYS A 357 -34.24 3.51 12.91
CA CYS A 357 -35.52 4.18 12.71
C CYS A 357 -36.68 3.47 13.45
N LEU A 358 -36.74 2.14 13.37
CA LEU A 358 -37.74 1.36 14.11
C LEU A 358 -37.52 1.45 15.63
N SER A 359 -36.27 1.52 16.08
CA SER A 359 -35.95 1.68 17.51
C SER A 359 -36.31 3.06 18.06
N GLU A 360 -36.35 4.08 17.18
CA GLU A 360 -36.83 5.41 17.48
C GLU A 360 -38.39 5.50 17.55
N GLY A 361 -39.07 4.40 17.27
CA GLY A 361 -40.53 4.30 17.34
C GLY A 361 -41.25 4.86 16.11
N LEU A 362 -40.56 5.07 15.01
CA LEU A 362 -41.13 5.55 13.75
C LEU A 362 -41.85 4.45 12.97
N GLY A 363 -42.79 4.86 12.10
CA GLY A 363 -43.57 3.93 11.28
C GLY A 363 -42.73 3.16 10.28
N LYS A 364 -43.11 1.92 10.02
CA LYS A 364 -42.39 1.01 9.12
C LYS A 364 -42.21 1.56 7.70
N GLU A 365 -43.19 2.30 7.20
CA GLU A 365 -43.14 2.92 5.87
C GLU A 365 -42.05 4.00 5.80
N GLU A 366 -41.99 4.88 6.78
CA GLU A 366 -40.94 5.91 6.91
C GLU A 366 -39.55 5.27 7.04
N CYS A 367 -39.42 4.22 7.87
CA CYS A 367 -38.14 3.54 8.06
C CYS A 367 -37.65 2.83 6.78
N SER A 368 -38.57 2.28 5.99
CA SER A 368 -38.26 1.69 4.70
C SER A 368 -37.78 2.74 3.68
N LEU A 369 -38.39 3.92 3.66
CA LEU A 369 -37.94 5.04 2.80
C LEU A 369 -36.54 5.52 3.17
N ARG A 370 -36.26 5.65 4.48
CA ARG A 370 -34.91 6.03 4.95
C ARG A 370 -33.86 4.98 4.59
N ALA A 371 -34.20 3.71 4.72
CA ALA A 371 -33.33 2.60 4.32
C ALA A 371 -33.02 2.61 2.83
N GLU A 372 -34.04 2.89 1.98
CA GLU A 372 -33.83 3.01 0.54
C GLU A 372 -32.91 4.17 0.18
N LYS A 373 -33.11 5.34 0.82
CA LYS A 373 -32.22 6.48 0.67
C LYS A 373 -30.79 6.15 1.10
N ALA A 374 -30.62 5.41 2.21
CA ALA A 374 -29.31 4.97 2.69
C ALA A 374 -28.61 4.06 1.67
N ARG A 375 -29.34 3.11 1.07
CA ARG A 375 -28.80 2.24 0.00
C ARG A 375 -28.30 3.04 -1.18
N GLN A 376 -29.08 4.02 -1.63
CA GLN A 376 -28.71 4.82 -2.80
C GLN A 376 -27.51 5.72 -2.53
N VAL A 377 -27.47 6.42 -1.40
CA VAL A 377 -26.32 7.30 -1.02
C VAL A 377 -25.06 6.45 -0.91
N THR A 378 -25.13 5.31 -0.22
CA THR A 378 -23.99 4.43 -0.02
C THR A 378 -23.49 3.81 -1.35
N ALA A 379 -24.39 3.46 -2.26
CA ALA A 379 -24.01 2.99 -3.60
C ALA A 379 -23.24 4.07 -4.38
N ASN A 380 -23.64 5.33 -4.25
CA ASN A 380 -22.98 6.46 -4.92
C ASN A 380 -21.58 6.76 -4.36
N LEU A 381 -21.34 6.50 -3.07
CA LEU A 381 -20.06 6.78 -2.41
C LEU A 381 -18.96 5.78 -2.77
N GLY A 382 -19.31 4.56 -3.10
CA GLY A 382 -18.33 3.52 -3.43
C GLY A 382 -17.40 3.22 -2.26
N VAL A 383 -16.14 3.58 -2.37
CA VAL A 383 -15.12 3.31 -1.32
C VAL A 383 -15.38 4.02 0.01
N GLY A 384 -16.10 5.11 0.00
CA GLY A 384 -16.46 5.88 1.21
C GLY A 384 -17.74 5.43 1.88
N PHE A 385 -18.28 4.27 1.56
CA PHE A 385 -19.59 3.79 1.97
C PHE A 385 -19.85 3.90 3.47
N HIS A 386 -18.85 3.68 4.30
CA HIS A 386 -18.95 3.73 5.76
C HIS A 386 -19.21 5.14 6.32
N LEU A 387 -18.90 6.21 5.57
CA LEU A 387 -19.14 7.59 6.01
C LEU A 387 -20.60 8.02 5.84
N ALA A 388 -21.41 7.24 5.13
CA ALA A 388 -22.80 7.55 4.88
C ALA A 388 -23.70 7.34 6.11
N VAL A 389 -23.31 6.47 7.04
CA VAL A 389 -24.11 6.10 8.21
C VAL A 389 -23.50 6.73 9.47
N PRO A 390 -24.16 7.74 10.09
CA PRO A 390 -23.60 8.45 11.24
C PRO A 390 -23.34 7.53 12.45
N GLY A 391 -22.24 7.76 13.14
CA GLY A 391 -21.89 7.04 14.37
C GLY A 391 -21.63 5.55 14.19
N GLU A 392 -21.31 5.13 12.98
CA GLU A 392 -21.02 3.75 12.61
C GLU A 392 -19.54 3.42 12.77
N ASN A 393 -19.24 2.17 13.01
CA ASN A 393 -17.90 1.64 12.95
C ASN A 393 -17.81 0.47 11.94
N SER A 394 -16.61 0.05 11.59
CA SER A 394 -16.38 -1.02 10.62
C SER A 394 -17.04 -2.36 11.01
N GLU A 395 -17.23 -2.62 12.29
CA GLU A 395 -17.84 -3.84 12.80
C GLU A 395 -19.35 -3.88 12.58
N ASP A 396 -20.01 -2.72 12.57
CA ASP A 396 -21.45 -2.62 12.30
C ASP A 396 -21.78 -3.04 10.86
N TYR A 397 -20.84 -2.91 9.91
CA TYR A 397 -20.99 -3.39 8.54
C TYR A 397 -20.80 -4.90 8.40
N LEU A 398 -20.36 -5.59 9.46
CA LEU A 398 -20.12 -7.04 9.46
C LEU A 398 -19.20 -7.47 8.30
N ASN A 399 -19.50 -8.61 7.70
CA ASN A 399 -18.80 -9.13 6.52
C ASN A 399 -19.46 -8.71 5.19
N SER A 400 -20.11 -7.54 5.14
CA SER A 400 -20.68 -7.03 3.90
C SER A 400 -19.59 -6.71 2.86
N GLY A 401 -19.98 -6.63 1.60
CA GLY A 401 -19.04 -6.36 0.52
C GLY A 401 -18.20 -7.55 0.07
N GLN A 402 -18.40 -8.71 0.65
CA GLN A 402 -17.69 -9.96 0.42
C GLN A 402 -18.61 -11.15 0.72
N CYS A 403 -18.12 -12.37 0.74
CA CYS A 403 -18.92 -13.52 1.17
C CYS A 403 -19.32 -13.38 2.64
N GLN A 404 -20.56 -13.83 2.98
CA GLN A 404 -21.15 -13.58 4.29
C GLN A 404 -20.43 -14.27 5.47
N ASP A 405 -19.57 -15.24 5.19
CA ASP A 405 -18.81 -16.02 6.17
C ASP A 405 -17.29 -15.89 6.00
N CYS A 406 -16.83 -14.86 5.28
CA CYS A 406 -15.40 -14.67 4.98
C CYS A 406 -14.69 -13.91 6.08
N PHE A 407 -14.87 -12.59 6.13
CA PHE A 407 -14.07 -11.70 6.97
C PHE A 407 -14.92 -10.63 7.65
N LEU A 408 -14.40 -10.10 8.76
CA LEU A 408 -14.82 -8.87 9.39
C LEU A 408 -13.58 -7.96 9.49
N PRO A 409 -13.66 -6.68 9.20
CA PRO A 409 -14.81 -5.91 8.74
C PRO A 409 -15.15 -6.08 7.26
N ALA A 410 -16.11 -5.30 6.79
CA ALA A 410 -16.55 -5.28 5.40
C ALA A 410 -15.41 -4.99 4.42
N PHE A 411 -15.44 -5.67 3.28
CA PHE A 411 -14.54 -5.46 2.14
C PHE A 411 -15.30 -5.00 0.91
N ASN A 412 -14.60 -4.46 -0.05
CA ASN A 412 -15.12 -4.20 -1.40
C ASN A 412 -14.46 -5.16 -2.40
N HIS A 413 -15.05 -6.34 -2.55
CA HIS A 413 -14.61 -7.27 -3.58
C HIS A 413 -14.94 -6.72 -4.98
N ASN A 414 -13.92 -6.67 -5.83
CA ASN A 414 -14.05 -6.22 -7.20
C ASN A 414 -13.65 -7.34 -8.18
N PRO A 415 -14.63 -8.12 -8.69
CA PRO A 415 -14.33 -9.31 -9.49
C PRO A 415 -13.62 -9.02 -10.80
N THR A 416 -13.86 -7.86 -11.41
CA THR A 416 -13.30 -7.47 -12.71
C THR A 416 -11.85 -6.97 -12.63
N THR A 417 -11.28 -6.94 -11.45
CA THR A 417 -9.84 -6.72 -11.21
C THR A 417 -9.14 -7.94 -10.60
N SER A 418 -9.81 -9.10 -10.54
CA SER A 418 -9.16 -10.36 -10.16
C SER A 418 -8.19 -10.85 -11.24
N VAL A 419 -7.22 -11.65 -10.83
CA VAL A 419 -6.27 -12.32 -11.74
C VAL A 419 -7.01 -13.21 -12.73
N GLN A 420 -8.00 -14.00 -12.28
CA GLN A 420 -8.79 -14.88 -13.16
C GLN A 420 -9.51 -14.09 -14.24
N TYR A 421 -10.10 -12.94 -13.89
CA TYR A 421 -10.72 -12.07 -14.89
C TYR A 421 -9.70 -11.51 -15.88
N GLY A 422 -8.57 -10.99 -15.39
CA GLY A 422 -7.51 -10.44 -16.26
C GLY A 422 -6.97 -11.46 -17.26
N LEU A 423 -6.78 -12.73 -16.83
CA LEU A 423 -6.35 -13.81 -17.72
C LEU A 423 -7.42 -14.25 -18.72
N ALA A 424 -8.69 -14.00 -18.44
CA ALA A 424 -9.81 -14.42 -19.30
C ALA A 424 -10.13 -13.40 -20.40
N ILE A 425 -9.73 -12.14 -20.23
CA ILE A 425 -10.09 -11.08 -21.19
C ILE A 425 -9.04 -10.95 -22.31
N THR A 426 -9.51 -10.51 -23.47
CA THR A 426 -8.67 -10.22 -24.63
C THR A 426 -9.17 -8.93 -25.31
N ASN A 427 -8.26 -8.00 -25.58
CA ASN A 427 -8.56 -6.81 -26.36
C ASN A 427 -8.31 -7.08 -27.85
N PHE A 428 -9.37 -6.94 -28.67
CA PHE A 428 -9.36 -7.13 -30.12
C PHE A 428 -9.34 -5.81 -30.92
N GLU A 429 -9.16 -4.67 -30.28
CA GLU A 429 -9.14 -3.35 -30.95
C GLU A 429 -7.94 -3.18 -31.89
N SER A 430 -6.86 -3.93 -31.66
CA SER A 430 -5.68 -3.96 -32.54
C SER A 430 -5.68 -5.17 -33.46
N LYS A 431 -4.86 -5.13 -34.55
CA LYS A 431 -4.67 -6.28 -35.45
C LYS A 431 -4.09 -7.51 -34.74
N GLU A 432 -3.31 -7.28 -33.69
CA GLU A 432 -2.77 -8.30 -32.81
C GLU A 432 -3.55 -8.23 -31.48
N PRO A 433 -4.36 -9.25 -31.18
CA PRO A 433 -5.10 -9.29 -29.93
C PRO A 433 -4.15 -9.20 -28.73
N GLN A 434 -4.53 -8.38 -27.74
CA GLN A 434 -3.76 -8.19 -26.53
C GLN A 434 -4.42 -8.91 -25.35
N ASN A 435 -3.62 -9.59 -24.56
CA ASN A 435 -4.02 -10.28 -23.34
C ASN A 435 -2.91 -10.16 -22.29
N PHE A 436 -3.24 -10.34 -21.03
CA PHE A 436 -2.25 -10.50 -19.98
C PHE A 436 -1.70 -11.93 -19.97
N ASN A 437 -0.38 -12.04 -19.90
CA ASN A 437 0.36 -13.30 -19.75
C ASN A 437 1.22 -13.22 -18.49
N TRP A 438 0.58 -13.23 -17.32
CA TRP A 438 1.27 -13.05 -16.06
C TRP A 438 1.92 -14.33 -15.56
N GLY A 439 3.17 -14.21 -15.06
CA GLY A 439 3.66 -15.05 -14.00
C GLY A 439 3.10 -14.60 -12.65
N PHE A 440 3.13 -15.48 -11.66
CA PHE A 440 2.53 -15.25 -10.36
C PHE A 440 3.56 -15.22 -9.25
N ILE A 441 3.48 -14.20 -8.39
CA ILE A 441 4.24 -14.12 -7.15
C ILE A 441 3.30 -13.76 -6.01
N SER A 442 3.83 -13.87 -4.80
CA SER A 442 3.27 -13.26 -3.60
C SER A 442 4.35 -12.47 -2.89
N ALA A 443 3.96 -11.55 -2.02
CA ALA A 443 4.86 -10.75 -1.22
C ALA A 443 4.24 -10.41 0.13
N SER A 444 4.99 -9.75 1.03
CA SER A 444 4.45 -9.40 2.34
C SER A 444 3.64 -8.12 2.36
N ASP A 445 4.05 -7.14 1.58
CA ASP A 445 3.56 -5.77 1.70
C ASP A 445 3.71 -5.27 3.15
N ASN A 446 4.84 -5.60 3.77
CA ASN A 446 5.08 -5.30 5.17
C ASN A 446 5.49 -3.84 5.35
N HIS A 447 4.80 -3.12 6.22
CA HIS A 447 5.00 -1.71 6.51
C HIS A 447 5.85 -1.44 7.78
N ARG A 448 6.66 -2.39 8.19
CA ARG A 448 7.55 -2.28 9.37
C ARG A 448 8.99 -2.74 9.07
N ALA A 449 9.44 -2.61 7.82
CA ALA A 449 10.78 -3.03 7.41
C ALA A 449 11.10 -4.49 7.80
N ARG A 450 10.16 -5.42 7.61
CA ARG A 450 10.31 -6.85 7.96
C ARG A 450 10.05 -7.75 6.76
N PRO A 451 10.94 -7.76 5.76
CA PRO A 451 10.78 -8.61 4.60
C PRO A 451 10.68 -10.10 4.99
N GLY A 452 9.82 -10.83 4.28
CA GLY A 452 9.58 -12.24 4.54
C GLY A 452 8.54 -12.53 5.62
N THR A 453 7.77 -11.53 6.09
CA THR A 453 6.72 -11.70 7.11
C THR A 453 5.31 -11.78 6.53
N GLY A 454 5.17 -12.06 5.25
CA GLY A 454 3.88 -12.19 4.57
C GLY A 454 2.99 -13.29 5.13
N TYR A 455 3.56 -14.31 5.75
CA TYR A 455 2.81 -15.35 6.43
C TYR A 455 2.53 -14.98 7.89
N LYS A 456 1.25 -14.95 8.28
CA LYS A 456 0.76 -14.49 9.59
C LYS A 456 -0.08 -15.56 10.28
N PRO A 457 0.49 -16.72 10.65
CA PRO A 457 -0.28 -17.88 11.13
C PRO A 457 -0.82 -17.71 12.54
N VAL A 458 -0.07 -17.01 13.41
CA VAL A 458 -0.34 -16.90 14.85
C VAL A 458 -0.10 -15.46 15.30
N ASP A 459 -0.85 -15.01 16.31
CA ASP A 459 -0.69 -13.69 16.93
C ASP A 459 -0.62 -12.53 15.93
N ARG A 460 -1.54 -12.51 14.99
CA ARG A 460 -1.56 -11.55 13.87
C ARG A 460 -1.41 -10.11 14.33
N LYS A 461 -2.04 -9.70 15.45
CA LYS A 461 -1.93 -8.36 16.01
C LYS A 461 -0.51 -8.00 16.47
N LEU A 462 0.30 -8.98 16.87
CA LEU A 462 1.68 -8.75 17.29
C LEU A 462 2.67 -8.82 16.12
N THR A 463 2.37 -9.64 15.12
CA THR A 463 3.28 -9.93 14.01
C THR A 463 3.02 -9.09 12.77
N THR A 464 1.95 -8.29 12.77
CA THR A 464 1.57 -7.40 11.66
C THR A 464 1.46 -5.95 12.12
N GLU A 465 1.31 -5.04 11.20
CA GLU A 465 1.04 -3.62 11.45
C GLU A 465 -0.38 -3.36 11.99
N ALA A 466 -1.29 -4.33 11.88
CA ALA A 466 -2.69 -4.22 12.29
C ALA A 466 -2.90 -4.34 13.81
N ALA A 467 -2.18 -3.55 14.59
CA ALA A 467 -2.28 -3.56 16.04
C ALA A 467 -3.44 -2.73 16.61
N GLY A 468 -4.08 -1.88 15.80
CA GLY A 468 -5.18 -1.02 16.20
C GLY A 468 -4.76 0.18 17.04
N ALA A 469 -5.72 1.03 17.38
CA ALA A 469 -5.47 2.18 18.24
C ALA A 469 -5.03 1.75 19.65
N ARG A 470 -4.12 2.50 20.26
CA ARG A 470 -3.55 2.21 21.59
C ARG A 470 -4.59 2.26 22.71
N SER A 471 -5.63 3.04 22.54
CA SER A 471 -6.73 3.17 23.52
C SER A 471 -7.99 3.69 22.87
N GLU A 472 -9.13 3.62 23.57
CA GLU A 472 -10.41 4.22 23.12
C GLU A 472 -10.29 5.73 22.84
N PHE A 473 -9.47 6.45 23.59
CA PHE A 473 -9.18 7.85 23.33
C PHE A 473 -8.57 8.05 21.94
N TYR A 474 -7.53 7.28 21.59
CA TYR A 474 -6.91 7.36 20.25
C TYR A 474 -7.82 6.81 19.17
N ARG A 475 -8.63 5.81 19.47
CA ARG A 475 -9.63 5.29 18.55
C ARG A 475 -10.66 6.37 18.21
N GLY A 476 -11.23 7.05 19.21
CA GLY A 476 -12.18 8.14 19.00
C GLY A 476 -11.58 9.36 18.29
N TYR A 477 -10.24 9.53 18.39
CA TYR A 477 -9.53 10.55 17.63
C TYR A 477 -9.35 10.17 16.15
N LEU A 478 -9.10 8.88 15.89
CA LEU A 478 -8.89 8.34 14.56
C LEU A 478 -10.20 8.19 13.76
N LEU A 479 -11.21 7.72 14.45
CA LEU A 479 -12.53 7.48 13.91
C LEU A 479 -13.46 8.50 14.57
N PRO A 480 -13.98 9.52 13.89
CA PRO A 480 -14.95 10.43 14.46
C PRO A 480 -16.19 9.63 14.85
N SER A 481 -16.28 9.29 16.13
CA SER A 481 -17.22 8.32 16.65
C SER A 481 -18.43 8.95 17.34
N GLU A 482 -18.53 10.26 17.41
CA GLU A 482 -19.56 10.91 18.23
C GLU A 482 -20.65 11.64 17.45
N GLU A 483 -20.80 11.36 16.17
CA GLU A 483 -22.08 11.63 15.58
C GLU A 483 -23.13 10.73 16.23
N PRO A 484 -24.25 11.28 16.72
CA PRO A 484 -25.26 10.46 17.36
C PRO A 484 -25.75 9.39 16.40
N LYS A 485 -25.78 8.15 16.86
CA LYS A 485 -26.37 7.02 16.10
C LYS A 485 -27.86 7.32 15.87
N ASN A 486 -28.17 8.07 14.83
CA ASN A 486 -29.53 8.38 14.43
C ASN A 486 -29.95 7.60 13.17
N SER A 487 -31.20 7.71 12.78
CA SER A 487 -31.76 7.03 11.61
C SER A 487 -31.74 7.88 10.34
N PHE A 488 -30.90 8.90 10.29
CA PHE A 488 -30.68 9.72 9.10
C PHE A 488 -29.34 9.38 8.45
N ILE A 489 -29.31 9.37 7.14
CA ILE A 489 -28.08 9.16 6.37
C ILE A 489 -27.34 10.50 6.21
N THR A 490 -26.02 10.48 6.26
CA THR A 490 -25.18 11.61 5.88
C THR A 490 -25.06 11.66 4.36
N GLU A 491 -25.53 12.74 3.76
CA GLU A 491 -25.39 12.95 2.31
C GLU A 491 -24.01 13.59 2.04
N ILE A 492 -23.08 12.77 1.58
CA ILE A 492 -21.74 13.19 1.16
C ILE A 492 -21.61 12.88 -0.34
N SER A 493 -21.14 13.83 -1.12
CA SER A 493 -20.79 13.60 -2.51
C SER A 493 -19.42 12.92 -2.64
N ARG A 494 -19.13 12.31 -3.79
CA ARG A 494 -17.79 11.76 -4.09
C ARG A 494 -16.71 12.84 -4.04
N GLU A 495 -17.02 14.05 -4.49
CA GLU A 495 -16.12 15.20 -4.46
C GLU A 495 -15.81 15.63 -3.03
N GLU A 496 -16.82 15.71 -2.18
CA GLU A 496 -16.64 16.02 -0.75
C GLU A 496 -15.83 14.92 -0.04
N LEU A 497 -16.08 13.65 -0.37
CA LEU A 497 -15.33 12.53 0.19
C LEU A 497 -13.82 12.66 -0.08
N LEU A 498 -13.42 13.08 -1.27
CA LEU A 498 -12.03 13.28 -1.63
C LEU A 498 -11.35 14.43 -0.88
N ASN A 499 -12.13 15.41 -0.46
CA ASN A 499 -11.67 16.59 0.30
C ASN A 499 -11.70 16.36 1.81
N THR A 500 -12.29 15.28 2.29
CA THR A 500 -12.28 14.95 3.72
C THR A 500 -10.96 14.32 4.14
N ASN A 501 -10.57 14.49 5.41
CA ASN A 501 -9.43 13.77 6.01
C ASN A 501 -9.75 12.26 6.22
N ALA A 502 -10.54 11.69 5.35
CA ALA A 502 -10.92 10.27 5.38
C ALA A 502 -9.70 9.33 5.31
N GLY A 503 -8.56 9.80 4.80
CA GLY A 503 -7.36 8.99 4.67
C GLY A 503 -6.90 8.35 5.98
N PHE A 504 -7.04 9.04 7.11
CA PHE A 504 -6.66 8.47 8.40
C PHE A 504 -7.67 7.44 8.93
N GLN A 505 -8.95 7.68 8.70
CA GLN A 505 -10.02 6.70 8.99
C GLN A 505 -9.88 5.46 8.09
N LEU A 506 -9.54 5.68 6.82
CA LEU A 506 -9.23 4.62 5.87
C LEU A 506 -8.02 3.80 6.33
N THR A 507 -6.99 4.41 6.89
CA THR A 507 -5.82 3.72 7.44
C THR A 507 -6.22 2.73 8.55
N GLU A 508 -7.10 3.11 9.46
CA GLU A 508 -7.54 2.20 10.53
C GLU A 508 -8.35 1.02 9.96
N LEU A 509 -9.20 1.26 8.97
CA LEU A 509 -9.97 0.21 8.30
C LEU A 509 -9.06 -0.69 7.44
N GLU A 510 -8.08 -0.11 6.76
CA GLU A 510 -7.09 -0.86 5.98
C GLU A 510 -6.23 -1.75 6.87
N ARG A 511 -5.84 -1.28 8.05
CA ARG A 511 -5.13 -2.09 9.04
C ARG A 511 -5.94 -3.29 9.51
N GLN A 512 -7.24 -3.14 9.67
CA GLN A 512 -8.13 -4.27 9.96
C GLN A 512 -8.16 -5.25 8.79
N GLN A 513 -8.13 -4.77 7.55
CA GLN A 513 -7.98 -5.62 6.36
C GLN A 513 -6.63 -6.33 6.33
N SER A 514 -5.55 -5.62 6.55
CA SER A 514 -4.20 -6.20 6.68
C SER A 514 -4.12 -7.29 7.75
N PHE A 515 -4.89 -7.15 8.82
CA PHE A 515 -5.02 -8.18 9.83
C PHE A 515 -5.64 -9.48 9.30
N TRP A 516 -6.57 -9.39 8.35
CA TRP A 516 -7.29 -10.55 7.81
C TRP A 516 -6.61 -11.16 6.57
N THR A 517 -5.97 -10.37 5.74
CA THR A 517 -5.24 -10.87 4.58
C THR A 517 -3.88 -11.43 5.00
N GLN A 518 -3.43 -12.45 4.30
CA GLN A 518 -2.10 -13.04 4.49
C GLN A 518 -1.30 -12.80 3.22
N GLY A 519 -0.10 -12.26 3.39
CA GLY A 519 0.85 -12.19 2.30
C GLY A 519 1.55 -13.54 2.08
N GLY A 520 2.48 -13.54 1.16
CA GLY A 520 3.28 -14.70 0.82
C GLY A 520 4.73 -14.32 0.50
N LEU A 521 5.38 -15.16 -0.27
CA LEU A 521 6.72 -14.96 -0.78
C LEU A 521 6.77 -15.24 -2.27
N ALA A 522 7.68 -14.58 -2.97
CA ALA A 522 8.06 -14.99 -4.32
C ALA A 522 9.00 -16.21 -4.23
N ALA A 523 8.81 -17.18 -5.12
CA ALA A 523 9.70 -18.33 -5.27
C ALA A 523 10.24 -18.36 -6.69
N VAL A 524 11.55 -18.43 -6.86
CA VAL A 524 12.21 -18.39 -8.16
C VAL A 524 13.08 -19.62 -8.34
N HIS A 525 12.90 -20.35 -9.45
CA HIS A 525 13.83 -21.37 -9.90
C HIS A 525 15.06 -20.71 -10.52
N SER A 526 16.19 -20.77 -9.83
CA SER A 526 17.40 -20.03 -10.18
C SER A 526 18.60 -20.95 -10.37
N GLU A 527 19.43 -20.63 -11.36
CA GLU A 527 20.70 -21.32 -11.61
C GLU A 527 21.79 -20.94 -10.60
N GLY A 528 21.63 -19.81 -9.91
CA GLY A 528 22.60 -19.31 -8.94
C GLY A 528 22.04 -18.25 -8.01
N ARG A 529 22.79 -17.96 -6.94
CA ARG A 529 22.45 -16.94 -5.94
C ARG A 529 23.04 -15.59 -6.34
N ASN A 530 22.56 -15.05 -7.43
CA ASN A 530 22.97 -13.73 -7.90
C ASN A 530 21.81 -13.01 -8.56
N ARG A 531 21.97 -11.71 -8.76
CA ARG A 531 20.94 -10.80 -9.26
C ARG A 531 20.42 -11.21 -10.65
N ASN A 532 21.33 -11.55 -11.56
CA ASN A 532 20.98 -11.94 -12.92
C ASN A 532 20.17 -13.23 -12.94
N ALA A 533 20.59 -14.24 -12.15
CA ALA A 533 19.92 -15.54 -12.10
C ALA A 533 18.50 -15.48 -11.49
N ILE A 534 18.23 -14.48 -10.63
CA ILE A 534 16.88 -14.23 -10.08
C ILE A 534 16.03 -13.43 -11.07
N CYS A 535 16.58 -12.36 -11.64
CA CYS A 535 15.81 -11.49 -12.53
C CYS A 535 15.44 -12.17 -13.85
N CYS A 536 16.29 -13.03 -14.40
CA CYS A 536 16.00 -13.72 -15.66
C CYS A 536 14.66 -14.48 -15.61
N PRO A 537 14.38 -15.36 -14.63
CA PRO A 537 13.08 -15.99 -14.49
C PRO A 537 11.91 -15.02 -14.25
N LEU A 538 12.12 -13.91 -13.53
CA LEU A 538 11.08 -12.92 -13.27
C LEU A 538 10.71 -12.13 -14.53
N TYR A 539 11.69 -11.80 -15.39
CA TYR A 539 11.43 -11.12 -16.67
C TYR A 539 10.91 -12.05 -17.76
N THR A 540 11.32 -13.32 -17.71
CA THR A 540 10.95 -14.33 -18.70
C THR A 540 10.04 -15.38 -18.11
N SER A 541 9.26 -15.01 -17.08
CA SER A 541 8.31 -15.95 -16.46
C SER A 541 7.57 -16.68 -17.57
N PRO A 542 7.77 -18.02 -17.70
CA PRO A 542 7.27 -18.72 -18.86
C PRO A 542 5.76 -18.59 -18.88
N SER A 543 5.25 -17.97 -19.92
CA SER A 543 3.91 -18.29 -20.36
C SER A 543 3.86 -19.82 -20.47
N PRO A 544 2.83 -20.50 -19.96
CA PRO A 544 2.68 -21.96 -20.14
C PRO A 544 2.67 -22.42 -21.60
N ARG A 545 2.88 -21.50 -22.56
CA ARG A 545 2.90 -21.72 -23.99
C ARG A 545 4.30 -21.78 -24.61
N ASP A 546 5.35 -21.48 -23.86
CA ASP A 546 6.71 -21.45 -24.41
C ASP A 546 7.46 -22.80 -24.34
N ASP A 547 6.82 -23.85 -23.84
CA ASP A 547 7.35 -25.22 -23.78
C ASP A 547 6.84 -26.12 -24.91
N THR A 548 6.41 -25.58 -26.06
CA THR A 548 6.03 -26.36 -27.24
C THR A 548 6.97 -26.13 -28.42
#